data_4019141a8ea5cf651295a63de614f60f
#
_entry.id   4019141a8ea5cf651295a63de614f60f
#
_cell.length_a   1.000
_cell.length_b   1.000
_cell.length_c   1.000
_cell.angle_alpha   90.00
_cell.angle_beta   90.00
_cell.angle_gamma   90.00
#
_symmetry.space_group_name_H-M   'P 1'
#
loop_
_entity.id
_entity.type
_entity.pdbx_description
1 polymer ?
#
loop_
_entity_poly.entity_id
_entity_poly.type
_entity_poly.pdbx_seq_one_letter_code
_entity_poly.pdbx_strand_id
1 'polypeptide(L)' 'MGFGRLIRVQAFRTDPDAKIYVVAEPEAEKAIDILRVALARPDEDYEDLGRVTDALLNALSLQPGMFAPA' A
#
# COMPACT_ATOMS: atom_id res chain seq x y z
N MET A 1 -3.63 -14.78 -9.99
CA MET A 1 -2.29 -14.41 -9.67
C MET A 1 -2.26 -13.12 -8.93
N GLY A 2 -2.03 -13.19 -7.66
CA GLY A 2 -2.05 -12.01 -6.85
C GLY A 2 -0.66 -11.46 -6.65
N PHE A 3 -0.45 -10.29 -7.14
CA PHE A 3 0.65 -9.48 -6.68
C PHE A 3 0.06 -8.36 -5.86
N GLY A 4 0.86 -7.80 -5.00
CA GLY A 4 0.50 -6.59 -4.30
C GLY A 4 1.55 -5.53 -4.51
N ARG A 5 1.36 -4.42 -3.85
CA ARG A 5 2.28 -3.31 -3.88
C ARG A 5 2.65 -2.90 -2.46
N LEU A 6 3.88 -2.45 -2.33
CA LEU A 6 4.35 -1.86 -1.09
C LEU A 6 4.30 -0.34 -1.28
N ILE A 7 3.48 0.33 -0.48
CA ILE A 7 3.23 1.75 -0.63
C ILE A 7 3.65 2.49 0.64
N ARG A 8 4.46 3.51 0.48
CA ARG A 8 4.81 4.40 1.58
C ARG A 8 3.89 5.60 1.58
N VAL A 9 3.32 5.90 2.74
CA VAL A 9 2.43 7.04 2.94
C VAL A 9 3.12 8.02 3.88
N GLN A 10 3.26 9.26 3.45
CA GLN A 10 3.96 10.29 4.21
C GLN A 10 3.29 11.64 4.01
N ALA A 11 3.32 12.48 5.05
CA ALA A 11 2.75 13.81 4.96
C ALA A 11 3.62 14.74 4.13
N PHE A 12 4.92 14.50 4.15
CA PHE A 12 5.90 15.24 3.36
C PHE A 12 7.12 14.35 3.15
N ARG A 13 7.97 14.76 2.22
CA ARG A 13 9.03 13.90 1.68
C ARG A 13 9.98 13.30 2.72
N THR A 14 10.25 14.01 3.80
CA THR A 14 11.16 13.55 4.85
C THR A 14 10.45 13.30 6.17
N ASP A 15 9.18 12.92 6.09
CA ASP A 15 8.35 12.69 7.26
C ASP A 15 8.91 11.52 8.09
N PRO A 16 9.32 11.75 9.34
CA PRO A 16 9.82 10.67 10.19
C PRO A 16 8.72 9.69 10.62
N ASP A 17 7.47 10.07 10.47
CA ASP A 17 6.32 9.24 10.81
C ASP A 17 5.73 8.53 9.60
N ALA A 18 6.45 8.49 8.48
CA ALA A 18 6.01 7.79 7.28
C ALA A 18 5.67 6.33 7.61
N LYS A 19 4.59 5.83 7.02
CA LYS A 19 4.14 4.47 7.22
C LYS A 19 4.15 3.71 5.92
N ILE A 20 4.42 2.41 6.01
CA ILE A 20 4.46 1.54 4.85
C ILE A 20 3.32 0.54 4.97
N TYR A 21 2.62 0.33 3.85
CA TYR A 21 1.50 -0.60 3.78
C TYR A 21 1.73 -1.60 2.66
N VAL A 22 1.27 -2.83 2.90
CA VAL A 22 1.17 -3.85 1.86
C VAL A 22 -0.27 -3.83 1.36
N VAL A 23 -0.45 -3.66 0.05
CA VAL A 23 -1.78 -3.59 -0.56
C VAL A 23 -1.93 -4.74 -1.54
N ALA A 24 -3.02 -5.48 -1.43
CA ALA A 24 -3.30 -6.62 -2.31
C ALA A 24 -3.93 -6.15 -3.62
N GLU A 25 -3.17 -5.36 -4.38
CA GLU A 25 -3.58 -4.83 -5.67
C GLU A 25 -2.34 -4.72 -6.55
N PRO A 26 -2.32 -5.36 -7.73
CA PRO A 26 -1.12 -5.37 -8.58
C PRO A 26 -0.81 -4.05 -9.28
N GLU A 27 -1.81 -3.20 -9.53
CA GLU A 27 -1.58 -1.91 -10.15
C GLU A 27 -1.27 -0.84 -9.11
N ALA A 28 -0.14 -0.15 -9.30
CA ALA A 28 0.31 0.86 -8.35
C ALA A 28 -0.72 1.97 -8.13
N GLU A 29 -1.31 2.49 -9.20
CA GLU A 29 -2.30 3.56 -9.07
C GLU A 29 -3.53 3.12 -8.30
N LYS A 30 -4.02 1.92 -8.56
CA LYS A 30 -5.17 1.38 -7.85
C LYS A 30 -4.84 1.11 -6.39
N ALA A 31 -3.64 0.62 -6.11
CA ALA A 31 -3.20 0.39 -4.74
C ALA A 31 -3.17 1.71 -3.96
N ILE A 32 -2.65 2.76 -4.57
CA ILE A 32 -2.62 4.08 -3.95
C ILE A 32 -4.04 4.60 -3.71
N ASP A 33 -4.93 4.41 -4.68
CA ASP A 33 -6.32 4.84 -4.51
C ASP A 33 -7.02 4.10 -3.37
N ILE A 34 -6.76 2.82 -3.21
CA ILE A 34 -7.30 2.05 -2.09
C ILE A 34 -6.91 2.68 -0.76
N LEU A 35 -5.63 3.01 -0.61
CA LEU A 35 -5.14 3.63 0.61
C LEU A 35 -5.68 5.04 0.79
N ARG A 36 -5.73 5.82 -0.28
CA ARG A 36 -6.21 7.19 -0.22
C ARG A 36 -7.65 7.26 0.29
N VAL A 37 -8.49 6.36 -0.20
CA VAL A 37 -9.87 6.27 0.24
C VAL A 37 -9.96 5.72 1.67
N ALA A 38 -9.25 4.65 1.95
CA ALA A 38 -9.34 3.98 3.25
C ALA A 38 -8.79 4.82 4.39
N LEU A 39 -7.70 5.54 4.15
CA LEU A 39 -7.06 6.38 5.17
C LEU A 39 -7.68 7.79 5.21
N ALA A 40 -8.46 8.15 4.22
CA ALA A 40 -9.07 9.48 4.08
C ALA A 40 -8.03 10.61 4.15
N ARG A 41 -6.89 10.40 3.49
CA ARG A 41 -5.78 11.36 3.50
C ARG A 41 -5.34 11.70 2.08
N PRO A 42 -6.16 12.44 1.32
CA PRO A 42 -5.86 12.72 -0.08
C PRO A 42 -4.65 13.63 -0.29
N ASP A 43 -4.26 14.38 0.72
CA ASP A 43 -3.17 15.35 0.60
C ASP A 43 -1.80 14.77 0.96
N GLU A 44 -1.74 13.50 1.35
CA GLU A 44 -0.46 12.90 1.67
C GLU A 44 0.23 12.36 0.41
N ASP A 45 1.55 12.23 0.50
CA ASP A 45 2.34 11.64 -0.57
C ASP A 45 2.29 10.12 -0.48
N TYR A 46 2.01 9.48 -1.61
CA TYR A 46 1.98 8.03 -1.73
C TYR A 46 3.06 7.62 -2.71
N GLU A 47 3.96 6.76 -2.26
CA GLU A 47 5.06 6.29 -3.08
C GLU A 47 5.00 4.78 -3.23
N ASP A 48 4.98 4.31 -4.48
CA ASP A 48 5.06 2.88 -4.77
C ASP A 48 6.50 2.42 -4.60
N LEU A 49 6.74 1.53 -3.65
CA LEU A 49 8.08 1.01 -3.37
C LEU A 49 8.37 -0.28 -4.12
N GLY A 50 7.38 -0.82 -4.81
CA GLY A 50 7.57 -2.02 -5.59
C GLY A 50 6.49 -3.06 -5.36
N ARG A 51 6.71 -4.22 -5.99
CA ARG A 51 5.79 -5.34 -5.99
C ARG A 51 6.05 -6.25 -4.80
N VAL A 52 4.98 -6.81 -4.23
CA VAL A 52 5.10 -7.86 -3.24
C VAL A 52 4.53 -9.17 -3.81
N THR A 53 5.00 -10.29 -3.27
CA THR A 53 4.63 -11.59 -3.79
C THR A 53 3.32 -12.11 -3.21
N ASP A 54 2.72 -13.08 -3.89
CA ASP A 54 1.58 -13.83 -3.37
C ASP A 54 1.85 -14.43 -2.00
N ALA A 55 3.07 -14.94 -1.81
CA ALA A 55 3.43 -15.58 -0.55
C ALA A 55 3.27 -14.59 0.62
N LEU A 56 3.69 -13.35 0.43
CA LEU A 56 3.53 -12.34 1.47
C LEU A 56 2.05 -12.00 1.70
N LEU A 57 1.29 -11.85 0.64
CA LEU A 57 -0.14 -11.55 0.76
C LEU A 57 -0.86 -12.69 1.50
N ASN A 58 -0.53 -13.93 1.20
CA ASN A 58 -1.11 -15.08 1.88
C ASN A 58 -0.70 -15.13 3.36
N ALA A 59 0.55 -14.83 3.64
CA ALA A 59 1.04 -14.79 5.03
C ALA A 59 0.31 -13.74 5.86
N LEU A 60 -0.09 -12.64 5.25
CA LEU A 60 -0.85 -11.58 5.92
C LEU A 60 -2.36 -11.79 5.82
N SER A 61 -2.81 -12.86 5.17
CA SER A 61 -4.22 -13.15 4.95
C SER A 61 -4.94 -12.03 4.21
N LEU A 62 -4.26 -11.36 3.28
CA LEU A 62 -4.83 -10.27 2.51
C LEU A 62 -5.55 -10.81 1.27
N GLN A 63 -6.80 -10.44 1.12
CA GLN A 63 -7.57 -10.72 -0.08
C GLN A 63 -7.48 -9.53 -1.04
N PRO A 64 -7.84 -9.73 -2.32
CA PRO A 64 -7.77 -8.62 -3.29
C PRO A 64 -8.49 -7.37 -2.79
N GLY A 65 -7.82 -6.24 -2.90
CA GLY A 65 -8.34 -4.96 -2.44
C GLY A 65 -8.13 -4.66 -0.97
N MET A 66 -7.56 -5.58 -0.21
CA MET A 66 -7.24 -5.35 1.20
C MET A 66 -5.83 -4.83 1.38
N PHE A 67 -5.56 -4.26 2.54
CA PHE A 67 -4.23 -3.77 2.87
C PHE A 67 -3.95 -3.98 4.35
N ALA A 68 -2.65 -3.94 4.71
CA ALA A 68 -2.20 -4.05 6.10
C ALA A 68 -0.91 -3.26 6.28
N PRO A 69 -0.62 -2.81 7.50
CA PRO A 69 0.69 -2.20 7.78
C PRO A 69 1.81 -3.20 7.54
N ALA A 70 2.87 -2.72 6.94
CA ALA A 70 4.04 -3.56 6.70
C ALA A 70 4.87 -3.72 7.97
#